data_652005fa2dea8b9ba576c2936b5a7d5d
#
_entry.id   652005fa2dea8b9ba576c2936b5a7d5d
#
_cell.length_a   1.000
_cell.length_b   1.000
_cell.length_c   1.000
_cell.angle_alpha   90.00
_cell.angle_beta   90.00
_cell.angle_gamma   90.00
#
_symmetry.space_group_name_H-M   'P 1'
#
loop_
_entity.id
_entity.type
_entity.pdbx_description
1 polymer ?
#
loop_
_entity_poly.entity_id
_entity_poly.type
_entity_poly.pdbx_seq_one_letter_code
_entity_poly.pdbx_strand_id
1 'polypeptide(L)'
;MSEVRILPNLVWKYNYEPGFDVQAFLDYQSKEAELHQTEADGGKSTAGHPNPPHEWECNRDFMMWLRPKIEICLREWDVQYTDIIATGSWTNIHNINAHTLPHDHGSTNVVVSAYVQVPQDSGNLMFEQLLRTNWTHYSRIPEGTCHDYWKEVSVKTNDVL
;
A
#
# COMPACT_ATOMS: atom_id res chain seq x y z
N MET A 1 -3.50 -23.47 -29.80
CA MET A 1 -4.21 -22.62 -28.83
C MET A 1 -3.14 -21.84 -28.08
N SER A 2 -3.13 -20.52 -28.20
CA SER A 2 -2.22 -19.68 -27.41
C SER A 2 -2.90 -19.38 -26.06
N GLU A 3 -2.25 -19.74 -24.97
CA GLU A 3 -2.69 -19.38 -23.62
C GLU A 3 -2.56 -17.87 -23.46
N VAL A 4 -3.66 -17.18 -23.22
CA VAL A 4 -3.65 -15.78 -22.84
C VAL A 4 -3.66 -15.72 -21.31
N ARG A 5 -2.54 -15.42 -20.71
CA ARG A 5 -2.46 -15.15 -19.27
C ARG A 5 -2.98 -13.74 -19.02
N ILE A 6 -4.13 -13.64 -18.39
CA ILE A 6 -4.59 -12.38 -17.78
C ILE A 6 -3.85 -12.32 -16.45
N LEU A 7 -2.93 -11.35 -16.31
CA LEU A 7 -2.17 -11.15 -15.08
C LEU A 7 -3.14 -10.82 -13.94
N PRO A 8 -3.21 -11.64 -12.89
CA PRO A 8 -4.00 -11.31 -11.71
C PRO A 8 -3.38 -10.10 -10.99
N ASN A 9 -4.21 -9.31 -10.33
CA ASN A 9 -3.71 -8.35 -9.35
C ASN A 9 -3.12 -9.14 -8.19
N LEU A 10 -1.79 -9.09 -8.05
CA LEU A 10 -1.08 -9.81 -7.01
C LEU A 10 -0.78 -8.85 -5.85
N VAL A 11 -0.94 -9.35 -4.66
CA VAL A 11 -0.56 -8.67 -3.42
C VAL A 11 0.38 -9.59 -2.66
N TRP A 12 1.58 -9.11 -2.40
CA TRP A 12 2.55 -9.81 -1.57
C TRP A 12 2.54 -9.19 -0.18
N LYS A 13 2.68 -10.03 0.82
CA LYS A 13 2.77 -9.60 2.20
C LYS A 13 4.05 -10.12 2.83
N TYR A 14 4.84 -9.20 3.34
CA TYR A 14 6.06 -9.46 4.09
C TYR A 14 5.94 -8.91 5.51
N ASN A 15 6.81 -9.34 6.37
CA ASN A 15 7.04 -8.71 7.67
C ASN A 15 8.47 -8.17 7.69
N TYR A 16 8.63 -6.92 8.11
CA TYR A 16 9.94 -6.29 8.28
C TYR A 16 10.53 -6.77 9.61
N GLU A 17 11.29 -7.87 9.58
CA GLU A 17 11.81 -8.54 10.77
C GLU A 17 12.69 -7.65 11.68
N PRO A 18 13.49 -6.72 11.13
CA PRO A 18 14.19 -5.76 12.00
C PRO A 18 13.24 -4.91 12.83
N GLY A 19 12.03 -4.69 12.31
CA GLY A 19 11.01 -3.85 12.91
C GLY A 19 11.28 -2.36 12.72
N PHE A 20 10.22 -1.56 12.77
CA PHE A 20 10.34 -0.10 12.78
C PHE A 20 10.57 0.39 14.21
N ASP A 21 11.53 1.27 14.38
CA ASP A 21 11.59 2.11 15.59
C ASP A 21 10.52 3.19 15.46
N VAL A 22 9.33 2.88 15.99
CA VAL A 22 8.15 3.76 15.89
C VAL A 22 8.44 5.14 16.45
N GLN A 23 9.12 5.22 17.59
CA GLN A 23 9.38 6.51 18.21
C GLN A 23 10.38 7.33 17.39
N ALA A 24 11.47 6.72 16.95
CA ALA A 24 12.44 7.41 16.07
C ALA A 24 11.80 7.86 14.77
N PHE A 25 10.90 7.05 14.19
CA PHE A 25 10.15 7.41 12.99
C PHE A 25 9.25 8.63 13.21
N LEU A 26 8.47 8.67 14.30
CA LEU A 26 7.59 9.78 14.64
C LEU A 26 8.38 11.04 14.97
N ASP A 27 9.48 10.92 15.70
CA ASP A 27 10.37 12.05 16.04
C ASP A 27 10.99 12.64 14.77
N TYR A 28 11.41 11.80 13.83
CA TYR A 28 11.96 12.24 12.56
C TYR A 28 10.88 12.93 11.71
N GLN A 29 9.70 12.32 11.58
CA GLN A 29 8.58 12.89 10.84
C GLN A 29 8.20 14.28 11.37
N SER A 30 8.16 14.47 12.70
CA SER A 30 7.80 15.76 13.29
C SER A 30 8.77 16.89 12.96
N LYS A 31 10.02 16.56 12.61
CA LYS A 31 11.05 17.53 12.22
C LYS A 31 11.08 17.79 10.73
N GLU A 32 10.90 16.73 9.94
CA GLU A 32 11.22 16.72 8.50
C GLU A 32 10.00 16.94 7.61
N ALA A 33 8.80 16.67 8.11
CA ALA A 33 7.60 16.79 7.31
C ALA A 33 6.40 17.23 8.12
N GLU A 34 5.73 18.29 7.67
CA GLU A 34 4.49 18.75 8.24
C GLU A 34 3.33 17.82 7.81
N LEU A 35 2.50 17.45 8.80
CA LEU A 35 1.28 16.71 8.58
C LEU A 35 0.12 17.67 8.31
N HIS A 36 -0.61 17.45 7.24
CA HIS A 36 -1.83 18.17 6.94
C HIS A 36 -3.05 17.25 7.01
N GLN A 37 -4.23 17.84 7.18
CA GLN A 37 -5.50 17.11 7.17
C GLN A 37 -5.70 16.45 5.81
N THR A 38 -6.03 15.16 5.80
CA THR A 38 -6.48 14.46 4.59
C THR A 38 -7.99 14.65 4.40
N GLU A 39 -8.48 14.38 3.20
CA GLU A 39 -9.93 14.40 2.91
C GLU A 39 -10.70 13.30 3.67
N ALA A 40 -10.00 12.27 4.15
CA ALA A 40 -10.57 11.22 4.98
C ALA A 40 -10.70 11.67 6.43
N ASP A 41 -11.83 11.44 7.04
CA ASP A 41 -12.22 11.92 8.38
C ASP A 41 -11.15 11.66 9.45
N GLY A 42 -10.46 12.73 9.87
CA GLY A 42 -9.53 12.69 10.99
C GLY A 42 -8.15 12.10 10.70
N GLY A 43 -7.83 11.79 9.44
CA GLY A 43 -6.48 11.38 9.04
C GLY A 43 -5.56 12.59 8.82
N LYS A 44 -4.26 12.38 9.00
CA LYS A 44 -3.20 13.34 8.63
C LYS A 44 -2.19 12.67 7.72
N SER A 45 -1.62 13.44 6.79
CA SER A 45 -0.69 12.94 5.79
C SER A 45 0.47 13.89 5.55
N THR A 46 1.59 13.35 5.08
CA THR A 46 2.69 14.12 4.49
C THR A 46 2.64 14.12 2.96
N ALA A 47 1.55 13.69 2.34
CA ALA A 47 1.42 13.64 0.89
C ALA A 47 1.66 15.03 0.27
N GLY A 48 2.48 15.09 -0.78
CA GLY A 48 2.87 16.34 -1.43
C GLY A 48 3.98 17.12 -0.73
N HIS A 49 4.49 16.66 0.41
CA HIS A 49 5.63 17.28 1.06
C HIS A 49 6.92 17.07 0.23
N PRO A 50 7.79 18.11 0.09
CA PRO A 50 9.00 18.02 -0.74
C PRO A 50 10.08 17.08 -0.18
N ASN A 51 9.99 16.69 1.10
CA ASN A 51 10.88 15.72 1.74
C ASN A 51 10.14 14.39 1.96
N PRO A 52 10.14 13.47 0.98
CA PRO A 52 9.35 12.25 1.04
C PRO A 52 9.99 11.18 1.94
N PRO A 53 9.21 10.37 2.65
CA PRO A 53 9.70 9.36 3.58
C PRO A 53 10.74 8.38 3.05
N HIS A 54 10.73 8.05 1.75
CA HIS A 54 11.72 7.14 1.17
C HIS A 54 13.15 7.73 1.11
N GLU A 55 13.29 9.05 1.25
CA GLU A 55 14.58 9.76 1.32
C GLU A 55 15.05 10.01 2.76
N TRP A 56 14.21 9.73 3.76
CA TRP A 56 14.58 9.95 5.15
C TRP A 56 15.67 8.99 5.61
N GLU A 57 16.62 9.51 6.36
CA GLU A 57 17.73 8.71 6.85
C GLU A 57 17.28 7.55 7.76
N CYS A 58 16.25 7.77 8.58
CA CYS A 58 15.68 6.73 9.44
C CYS A 58 15.06 5.56 8.66
N ASN A 59 14.75 5.75 7.38
CA ASN A 59 14.16 4.72 6.51
C ASN A 59 15.20 4.03 5.61
N ARG A 60 16.48 4.38 5.69
CA ARG A 60 17.52 3.83 4.82
C ARG A 60 17.58 2.30 4.88
N ASP A 61 17.61 1.73 6.07
CA ASP A 61 17.70 0.27 6.28
C ASP A 61 16.43 -0.43 5.77
N PHE A 62 15.27 0.19 5.98
CA PHE A 62 14.02 -0.30 5.43
C PHE A 62 14.03 -0.29 3.88
N MET A 63 14.50 0.78 3.25
CA MET A 63 14.59 0.87 1.80
C MET A 63 15.58 -0.15 1.22
N MET A 64 16.71 -0.40 1.89
CA MET A 64 17.65 -1.45 1.50
C MET A 64 17.04 -2.86 1.64
N TRP A 65 16.25 -3.09 2.68
CA TRP A 65 15.54 -4.35 2.86
C TRP A 65 14.40 -4.54 1.85
N LEU A 66 13.69 -3.46 1.51
CA LEU A 66 12.52 -3.47 0.63
C LEU A 66 12.87 -3.77 -0.84
N ARG A 67 13.94 -3.17 -1.37
CA ARG A 67 14.31 -3.29 -2.78
C ARG A 67 14.37 -4.75 -3.28
N PRO A 68 15.09 -5.68 -2.64
CA PRO A 68 15.11 -7.08 -3.09
C PRO A 68 13.75 -7.79 -2.99
N LYS A 69 12.84 -7.33 -2.12
CA LYS A 69 11.48 -7.87 -2.04
C LYS A 69 10.67 -7.45 -3.27
N ILE A 70 10.77 -6.19 -3.67
CA ILE A 70 10.14 -5.70 -4.92
C ILE A 70 10.69 -6.46 -6.13
N GLU A 71 11.99 -6.71 -6.19
CA GLU A 71 12.60 -7.49 -7.28
C GLU A 71 12.06 -8.92 -7.36
N ILE A 72 11.77 -9.55 -6.21
CA ILE A 72 11.11 -10.87 -6.17
C ILE A 72 9.69 -10.76 -6.72
N CYS A 73 8.90 -9.79 -6.25
CA CYS A 73 7.53 -9.58 -6.69
C CYS A 73 7.46 -9.36 -8.21
N LEU A 74 8.31 -8.49 -8.76
CA LEU A 74 8.36 -8.20 -10.20
C LEU A 74 8.71 -9.45 -11.01
N ARG A 75 9.63 -10.27 -10.51
CA ARG A 75 10.04 -11.52 -11.15
C ARG A 75 8.92 -12.56 -11.14
N GLU A 76 8.22 -12.70 -10.02
CA GLU A 76 7.07 -13.59 -9.89
C GLU A 76 5.91 -13.14 -10.79
N TRP A 77 5.79 -11.83 -11.00
CA TRP A 77 4.79 -11.23 -11.86
C TRP A 77 5.19 -11.21 -13.35
N ASP A 78 6.39 -11.72 -13.67
CA ASP A 78 6.96 -11.74 -15.02
C ASP A 78 7.08 -10.33 -15.65
N VAL A 79 7.34 -9.33 -14.81
CA VAL A 79 7.54 -7.94 -15.26
C VAL A 79 9.01 -7.71 -15.56
N GLN A 80 9.30 -7.30 -16.79
CA GLN A 80 10.64 -6.88 -17.20
C GLN A 80 10.87 -5.43 -16.78
N TYR A 81 11.97 -5.15 -16.15
CA TYR A 81 12.35 -3.80 -15.71
C TYR A 81 13.85 -3.56 -15.92
N THR A 82 14.22 -2.31 -16.06
CA THR A 82 15.61 -1.88 -16.13
C THR A 82 16.12 -1.30 -14.83
N ASP A 83 15.23 -0.66 -14.06
CA ASP A 83 15.53 -0.12 -12.74
C ASP A 83 14.25 -0.03 -11.89
N ILE A 84 14.44 0.15 -10.58
CA ILE A 84 13.38 0.39 -9.61
C ILE A 84 13.63 1.75 -8.98
N ILE A 85 12.71 2.67 -9.20
CA ILE A 85 12.82 4.05 -8.74
C ILE A 85 11.60 4.35 -7.87
N ALA A 86 11.83 4.87 -6.66
CA ALA A 86 10.77 5.43 -5.84
C ALA A 86 10.36 6.80 -6.43
N THR A 87 9.13 6.91 -6.89
CA THR A 87 8.61 8.14 -7.50
C THR A 87 7.90 9.04 -6.51
N GLY A 88 7.54 8.52 -5.35
CA GLY A 88 6.90 9.25 -4.27
C GLY A 88 6.64 8.36 -3.08
N SER A 89 6.53 8.95 -1.92
CA SER A 89 6.06 8.31 -0.70
C SER A 89 5.53 9.35 0.28
N TRP A 90 4.68 8.91 1.17
CA TRP A 90 4.14 9.74 2.25
C TRP A 90 3.80 8.86 3.44
N THR A 91 3.59 9.48 4.59
CA THR A 91 3.07 8.83 5.78
C THR A 91 1.63 9.26 6.01
N ASN A 92 0.82 8.34 6.49
CA ASN A 92 -0.53 8.62 6.95
C ASN A 92 -0.64 8.25 8.43
N ILE A 93 -1.30 9.12 9.19
CA ILE A 93 -1.70 8.86 10.57
C ILE A 93 -3.21 8.93 10.63
N HIS A 94 -3.83 7.82 11.00
CA HIS A 94 -5.27 7.72 11.16
C HIS A 94 -5.66 7.83 12.63
N ASN A 95 -6.61 8.70 12.93
CA ASN A 95 -7.29 8.74 14.22
C ASN A 95 -8.35 7.63 14.28
N ILE A 96 -8.97 7.47 15.44
CA ILE A 96 -10.09 6.54 15.62
C ILE A 96 -11.19 6.89 14.60
N ASN A 97 -11.67 5.87 13.89
CA ASN A 97 -12.67 5.94 12.80
C ASN A 97 -12.21 6.66 11.51
N ALA A 98 -10.97 7.13 11.43
CA ALA A 98 -10.45 7.67 10.19
C ALA A 98 -10.13 6.57 9.20
N HIS A 99 -10.30 6.86 7.91
CA HIS A 99 -9.99 5.95 6.83
C HIS A 99 -9.48 6.71 5.60
N THR A 100 -8.76 6.04 4.75
CA THR A 100 -8.40 6.54 3.43
C THR A 100 -9.44 6.07 2.43
N LEU A 101 -9.96 7.01 1.63
CA LEU A 101 -10.90 6.66 0.57
C LEU A 101 -10.23 5.77 -0.49
N PRO A 102 -11.01 4.90 -1.17
CA PRO A 102 -10.51 4.12 -2.27
C PRO A 102 -9.90 5.00 -3.35
N HIS A 103 -8.67 4.69 -3.75
CA HIS A 103 -7.95 5.41 -4.79
C HIS A 103 -6.97 4.48 -5.50
N ASP A 104 -6.45 4.91 -6.62
CA ASP A 104 -5.37 4.26 -7.34
C ASP A 104 -4.13 5.17 -7.41
N HIS A 105 -3.02 4.61 -7.87
CA HIS A 105 -1.75 5.32 -8.02
C HIS A 105 -1.38 5.56 -9.50
N GLY A 106 -2.36 5.52 -10.39
CA GLY A 106 -2.22 5.88 -11.80
C GLY A 106 -1.12 5.10 -12.52
N SER A 107 -0.04 5.78 -12.89
CA SER A 107 1.06 5.20 -13.67
C SER A 107 2.11 4.45 -12.84
N THR A 108 1.91 4.27 -11.53
CA THR A 108 2.83 3.54 -10.67
C THR A 108 2.73 2.03 -10.91
N ASN A 109 3.87 1.37 -11.14
CA ASN A 109 3.88 -0.06 -11.40
C ASN A 109 3.76 -0.91 -10.12
N VAL A 110 4.34 -0.44 -9.01
CA VAL A 110 4.32 -1.12 -7.72
C VAL A 110 3.98 -0.10 -6.64
N VAL A 111 3.04 -0.42 -5.79
CA VAL A 111 2.69 0.35 -4.60
C VAL A 111 3.10 -0.46 -3.38
N VAL A 112 3.68 0.20 -2.40
CA VAL A 112 4.10 -0.42 -1.14
C VAL A 112 3.39 0.30 0.01
N SER A 113 2.72 -0.48 0.85
CA SER A 113 2.14 0.00 2.10
C SER A 113 2.89 -0.62 3.28
N ALA A 114 3.63 0.20 4.04
CA ALA A 114 4.37 -0.22 5.22
C ALA A 114 3.64 0.22 6.49
N TYR A 115 3.39 -0.71 7.37
CA TYR A 115 2.63 -0.49 8.61
C TYR A 115 3.57 -0.33 9.80
N VAL A 116 4.00 0.91 10.03
CA VAL A 116 4.96 1.27 11.11
C VAL A 116 4.36 1.00 12.48
N GLN A 117 3.08 1.31 12.67
CA GLN A 117 2.34 1.06 13.90
C GLN A 117 0.89 0.71 13.60
N VAL A 118 0.44 -0.41 14.12
CA VAL A 118 -0.96 -0.85 14.04
C VAL A 118 -1.42 -1.18 15.46
N PRO A 119 -2.15 -0.28 16.11
CA PRO A 119 -2.77 -0.54 17.42
C PRO A 119 -3.73 -1.73 17.38
N GLN A 120 -4.01 -2.29 18.55
CA GLN A 120 -5.07 -3.30 18.67
C GLN A 120 -6.41 -2.71 18.18
N ASP A 121 -7.20 -3.54 17.52
CA ASP A 121 -8.51 -3.19 16.96
C ASP A 121 -8.47 -2.10 15.86
N SER A 122 -7.31 -1.91 15.22
CA SER A 122 -7.18 -1.11 14.01
C SER A 122 -7.92 -1.77 12.85
N GLY A 123 -8.35 -0.94 11.88
CA GLY A 123 -8.91 -1.42 10.62
C GLY A 123 -7.87 -2.15 9.75
N ASN A 124 -8.36 -2.81 8.73
CA ASN A 124 -7.57 -3.58 7.77
C ASN A 124 -7.44 -2.84 6.42
N LEU A 125 -6.52 -3.31 5.58
CA LEU A 125 -6.40 -2.84 4.22
C LEU A 125 -7.47 -3.51 3.34
N MET A 126 -8.17 -2.71 2.54
CA MET A 126 -9.22 -3.18 1.65
C MET A 126 -8.78 -2.98 0.20
N PHE A 127 -8.87 -4.03 -0.61
CA PHE A 127 -8.67 -3.95 -2.05
C PHE A 127 -9.99 -4.07 -2.78
N GLU A 128 -10.32 -3.09 -3.61
CA GLU A 128 -11.43 -3.22 -4.54
C GLU A 128 -11.02 -4.15 -5.68
N GLN A 129 -11.78 -5.21 -5.89
CA GLN A 129 -11.56 -6.08 -7.03
C GLN A 129 -12.13 -5.40 -8.28
N LEU A 130 -11.24 -4.83 -9.08
CA LEU A 130 -11.60 -4.21 -10.36
C LEU A 130 -11.92 -5.28 -11.42
N LEU A 131 -12.89 -6.14 -11.16
CA LEU A 131 -13.55 -6.90 -12.22
C LEU A 131 -14.48 -5.99 -13.05
N ARG A 132 -14.07 -4.75 -13.29
CA ARG A 132 -14.78 -3.83 -14.19
C ARG A 132 -14.53 -4.14 -15.67
N THR A 133 -14.29 -5.36 -16.03
CA THR A 133 -14.28 -5.76 -17.42
C THR A 133 -15.71 -5.86 -17.93
N ASN A 134 -16.22 -4.76 -18.53
CA ASN A 134 -17.38 -4.73 -19.44
C ASN A 134 -18.62 -5.54 -19.00
N TRP A 135 -19.02 -5.40 -17.76
CA TRP A 135 -20.20 -6.05 -17.24
C TRP A 135 -21.51 -5.35 -17.67
N THR A 136 -21.67 -5.12 -18.95
CA THR A 136 -22.95 -4.65 -19.50
C THR A 136 -24.04 -5.72 -19.44
N HIS A 137 -23.76 -6.92 -18.94
CA HIS A 137 -24.69 -8.06 -18.88
C HIS A 137 -24.91 -8.61 -17.48
N TYR A 138 -24.99 -7.74 -16.46
CA TYR A 138 -25.16 -8.12 -15.05
C TYR A 138 -26.52 -8.73 -14.67
N SER A 139 -27.41 -8.94 -15.61
CA SER A 139 -28.74 -9.49 -15.31
C SER A 139 -28.77 -10.96 -14.85
N ARG A 140 -27.59 -11.60 -14.68
CA ARG A 140 -27.51 -13.03 -14.33
C ARG A 140 -26.39 -13.40 -13.35
N ILE A 141 -26.03 -12.51 -12.42
CA ILE A 141 -25.18 -12.92 -11.30
C ILE A 141 -26.05 -13.75 -10.37
N PRO A 142 -25.68 -15.01 -10.07
CA PRO A 142 -26.41 -15.80 -9.09
C PRO A 142 -26.45 -15.06 -7.75
N GLU A 143 -27.61 -15.07 -7.09
CA GLU A 143 -27.72 -14.57 -5.71
C GLU A 143 -26.63 -15.21 -4.85
N GLY A 144 -25.84 -14.40 -4.16
CA GLY A 144 -24.73 -14.84 -3.30
C GLY A 144 -23.33 -14.65 -3.85
N THR A 145 -23.13 -14.27 -5.13
CA THR A 145 -21.77 -14.06 -5.69
C THR A 145 -21.35 -12.58 -5.75
N CYS A 146 -22.24 -11.66 -5.41
CA CYS A 146 -21.96 -10.21 -5.44
C CYS A 146 -21.20 -9.65 -4.22
N HIS A 147 -20.86 -10.47 -3.25
CA HIS A 147 -20.34 -9.97 -1.97
C HIS A 147 -18.83 -9.75 -1.92
N ASP A 148 -18.09 -10.08 -2.96
CA ASP A 148 -16.63 -10.05 -2.95
C ASP A 148 -16.02 -8.91 -3.80
N TYR A 149 -16.63 -7.73 -3.83
CA TYR A 149 -16.00 -6.55 -4.46
C TYR A 149 -14.76 -6.10 -3.70
N TRP A 150 -14.67 -6.42 -2.42
CA TRP A 150 -13.60 -6.03 -1.54
C TRP A 150 -12.88 -7.25 -1.00
N LYS A 151 -11.56 -7.23 -1.09
CA LYS A 151 -10.70 -8.18 -0.37
C LYS A 151 -10.05 -7.47 0.79
N GLU A 152 -10.30 -8.00 1.96
CA GLU A 152 -9.71 -7.54 3.20
C GLU A 152 -8.39 -8.24 3.46
N VAL A 153 -7.37 -7.48 3.79
CA VAL A 153 -6.08 -7.99 4.24
C VAL A 153 -5.79 -7.46 5.63
N SER A 154 -5.77 -8.37 6.60
CA SER A 154 -5.38 -8.02 7.96
C SER A 154 -3.94 -7.56 8.02
N VAL A 155 -3.70 -6.46 8.73
CA VAL A 155 -2.39 -5.86 8.87
C VAL A 155 -1.98 -5.76 10.34
N LYS A 156 -0.65 -5.82 10.57
CA LYS A 156 -0.02 -5.70 11.88
C LYS A 156 1.17 -4.76 11.78
N THR A 157 1.63 -4.27 12.91
CA THR A 157 2.91 -3.55 13.00
C THR A 157 4.03 -4.35 12.32
N ASN A 158 4.83 -3.69 11.52
CA ASN A 158 5.89 -4.22 10.67
C ASN A 158 5.43 -5.01 9.43
N ASP A 159 4.14 -5.13 9.15
CA ASP A 159 3.69 -5.67 7.87
C ASP A 159 4.01 -4.70 6.71
N VAL A 160 4.36 -5.27 5.57
CA VAL A 160 4.65 -4.58 4.31
C VAL A 160 3.93 -5.32 3.19
N LEU A 161 3.05 -4.60 2.47
CA LEU A 161 2.29 -5.12 1.33
C LEU A 161 2.69 -4.39 0.06
#